data_2a6e37c637e3cfca78c7e4e2d3e7fbfa
#
_entry.id   2a6e37c637e3cfca78c7e4e2d3e7fbfa
#
_cell.length_a   1.000
_cell.length_b   1.000
_cell.length_c   1.000
_cell.angle_alpha   90.00
_cell.angle_beta   90.00
_cell.angle_gamma   90.00
#
_symmetry.space_group_name_H-M   'P 1'
#
loop_
_entity.id
_entity.type
_entity.pdbx_description
1 polymer ?
#
loop_
_entity_poly.entity_id
_entity_poly.type
_entity_poly.pdbx_seq_one_letter_code
_entity_poly.pdbx_strand_id
1 'polypeptide(L)'
;MFKHQARKIKPTRRSVSGVISYKKKPLAYESTLERDFIIYHAFREDVKNITPQPVKIPFNKNGRTYHYTPDYYVELDAKSGKSFIAEVKPKQEWQLNWRDWSDKWKAAKQYCKEKGISFIIFDEDRIRHEALDNINFLRTYETIRVTKEEVEVILADIKQRGITSVDYILERYFKSKLYRPNGQALVWHLMANKQIGFDIWDDVKDPQMEVWYVGQ
;
A
#
# COMPACT_ATOMS: atom_id res chain seq x y z
N MET A 1 6.85 -11.61 -12.76
CA MET A 1 7.60 -11.14 -13.94
C MET A 1 8.96 -10.57 -13.53
N PHE A 2 9.03 -9.58 -12.65
CA PHE A 2 10.29 -9.05 -12.09
C PHE A 2 10.51 -9.62 -10.69
N LYS A 3 11.53 -10.48 -10.53
CA LYS A 3 11.80 -11.16 -9.25
C LYS A 3 12.94 -10.53 -8.45
N HIS A 4 13.77 -9.72 -9.09
CA HIS A 4 14.99 -9.16 -8.51
C HIS A 4 15.15 -7.69 -8.85
N GLN A 5 15.78 -6.96 -7.93
CA GLN A 5 16.15 -5.57 -8.08
C GLN A 5 17.30 -5.41 -9.10
N ALA A 6 17.16 -4.50 -10.07
CA ALA A 6 18.17 -4.27 -11.12
C ALA A 6 19.29 -3.30 -10.67
N ARG A 7 19.06 -2.48 -9.64
CA ARG A 7 20.03 -1.55 -9.05
C ARG A 7 19.96 -1.60 -7.54
N LYS A 8 21.09 -1.65 -6.82
CA LYS A 8 21.12 -1.52 -5.36
C LYS A 8 20.90 -0.06 -4.95
N ILE A 9 19.99 0.16 -4.04
CA ILE A 9 19.74 1.46 -3.40
C ILE A 9 20.91 1.75 -2.45
N LYS A 10 21.52 2.94 -2.59
CA LYS A 10 22.55 3.41 -1.68
C LYS A 10 21.95 4.49 -0.78
N PRO A 11 22.08 4.39 0.55
CA PRO A 11 21.65 5.44 1.46
C PRO A 11 22.33 6.76 1.10
N THR A 12 21.55 7.83 1.00
CA THR A 12 22.08 9.18 0.80
C THR A 12 21.89 10.01 2.07
N ARG A 13 22.85 10.90 2.37
CA ARG A 13 22.73 11.80 3.54
C ARG A 13 21.72 12.93 3.34
N ARG A 14 21.16 13.08 2.12
CA ARG A 14 20.29 14.20 1.72
C ARG A 14 18.81 13.86 1.66
N SER A 15 18.44 12.59 1.70
CA SER A 15 17.05 12.13 1.65
C SER A 15 16.76 11.13 2.77
N VAL A 16 15.50 11.12 3.22
CA VAL A 16 15.01 10.10 4.17
C VAL A 16 14.89 8.78 3.41
N SER A 17 15.88 7.92 3.57
CA SER A 17 15.88 6.57 3.00
C SER A 17 15.72 5.53 4.11
N GLY A 18 15.17 4.37 3.77
CA GLY A 18 14.95 3.30 4.75
C GLY A 18 14.48 2.01 4.11
N VAL A 19 13.97 1.14 4.96
CA VAL A 19 13.47 -0.18 4.56
C VAL A 19 12.15 -0.46 5.28
N ILE A 20 11.17 -0.97 4.55
CA ILE A 20 9.91 -1.51 5.08
C ILE A 20 9.91 -3.02 4.89
N SER A 21 9.49 -3.76 5.91
CA SER A 21 9.27 -5.20 5.76
C SER A 21 7.93 -5.45 5.05
N TYR A 22 7.96 -6.17 3.93
CA TYR A 22 6.78 -6.61 3.21
C TYR A 22 6.88 -8.09 2.88
N LYS A 23 5.92 -8.89 3.36
CA LYS A 23 5.92 -10.36 3.19
C LYS A 23 7.29 -10.99 3.57
N LYS A 24 7.84 -10.53 4.71
CA LYS A 24 9.17 -10.95 5.23
C LYS A 24 10.37 -10.59 4.32
N LYS A 25 10.18 -9.68 3.37
CA LYS A 25 11.26 -9.17 2.51
C LYS A 25 11.47 -7.68 2.76
N PRO A 26 12.72 -7.20 2.76
CA PRO A 26 13.00 -5.78 2.87
C PRO A 26 12.68 -5.06 1.54
N LEU A 27 11.85 -4.03 1.59
CA LEU A 27 11.63 -3.09 0.51
C LEU A 27 12.30 -1.77 0.85
N ALA A 28 13.31 -1.40 0.08
CA ALA A 28 14.03 -0.15 0.26
C ALA A 28 13.31 1.01 -0.43
N TYR A 29 13.40 2.21 0.18
CA TYR A 29 12.90 3.46 -0.37
C TYR A 29 13.94 4.56 -0.22
N GLU A 30 13.94 5.55 -1.13
CA GLU A 30 14.87 6.68 -1.18
C GLU A 30 14.20 8.03 -0.81
N SER A 31 12.88 8.04 -0.54
CA SER A 31 12.12 9.22 -0.14
C SER A 31 10.91 8.86 0.73
N THR A 32 10.36 9.86 1.45
CA THR A 32 9.11 9.67 2.23
C THR A 32 7.92 9.36 1.32
N LEU A 33 7.89 9.93 0.10
CA LEU A 33 6.83 9.66 -0.85
C LEU A 33 6.86 8.21 -1.35
N GLU A 34 8.06 7.67 -1.60
CA GLU A 34 8.23 6.25 -1.92
C GLU A 34 7.85 5.33 -0.75
N ARG A 35 8.19 5.73 0.49
CA ARG A 35 7.75 5.01 1.69
C ARG A 35 6.22 4.93 1.74
N ASP A 36 5.55 6.04 1.54
CA ASP A 36 4.09 6.16 1.59
C ASP A 36 3.44 5.35 0.46
N PHE A 37 4.04 5.36 -0.74
CA PHE A 37 3.66 4.49 -1.87
C PHE A 37 3.71 3.00 -1.50
N ILE A 38 4.82 2.55 -0.89
CA ILE A 38 4.97 1.15 -0.45
C ILE A 38 3.90 0.81 0.60
N ILE A 39 3.70 1.67 1.60
CA ILE A 39 2.73 1.43 2.67
C ILE A 39 1.33 1.21 2.11
N TYR A 40 0.89 2.09 1.22
CA TYR A 40 -0.41 2.00 0.58
C TYR A 40 -0.57 0.71 -0.23
N HIS A 41 0.37 0.42 -1.13
CA HIS A 41 0.27 -0.76 -1.99
C HIS A 41 0.48 -2.08 -1.23
N ALA A 42 1.30 -2.08 -0.18
CA ALA A 42 1.52 -3.26 0.66
C ALA A 42 0.28 -3.65 1.48
N PHE A 43 -0.58 -2.69 1.81
CA PHE A 43 -1.83 -2.95 2.52
C PHE A 43 -2.91 -3.56 1.61
N ARG A 44 -2.89 -3.30 0.32
CA ARG A 44 -3.89 -3.80 -0.63
C ARG A 44 -3.81 -5.32 -0.80
N GLU A 45 -4.96 -5.99 -0.81
CA GLU A 45 -5.05 -7.46 -0.96
C GLU A 45 -4.77 -7.92 -2.38
N ASP A 46 -5.12 -7.09 -3.37
CA ASP A 46 -4.90 -7.38 -4.78
C ASP A 46 -3.43 -7.24 -5.21
N VAL A 47 -2.54 -6.74 -4.33
CA VAL A 47 -1.10 -6.64 -4.60
C VAL A 47 -0.40 -7.95 -4.21
N LYS A 48 0.06 -8.68 -5.23
CA LYS A 48 0.82 -9.92 -5.07
C LYS A 48 2.26 -9.67 -4.66
N ASN A 49 2.90 -8.70 -5.29
CA ASN A 49 4.31 -8.41 -5.06
C ASN A 49 4.65 -6.96 -5.38
N ILE A 50 5.66 -6.42 -4.70
CA ILE A 50 6.28 -5.11 -4.97
C ILE A 50 7.77 -5.36 -5.16
N THR A 51 8.33 -4.94 -6.29
CA THR A 51 9.76 -5.08 -6.59
C THR A 51 10.37 -3.69 -6.80
N PRO A 52 11.30 -3.24 -5.96
CA PRO A 52 11.99 -1.97 -6.15
C PRO A 52 12.95 -2.06 -7.34
N GLN A 53 13.06 -0.98 -8.10
CA GLN A 53 14.00 -0.82 -9.21
C GLN A 53 14.06 -2.05 -10.14
N PRO A 54 12.92 -2.42 -10.76
CA PRO A 54 12.71 -3.75 -11.35
C PRO A 54 13.52 -4.01 -12.60
N VAL A 55 13.90 -2.96 -13.35
CA VAL A 55 14.49 -3.09 -14.69
C VAL A 55 15.29 -1.84 -15.07
N LYS A 56 16.32 -2.02 -15.92
CA LYS A 56 17.02 -0.95 -16.61
C LYS A 56 16.49 -0.86 -18.04
N ILE A 57 15.89 0.27 -18.39
CA ILE A 57 15.30 0.52 -19.70
C ILE A 57 16.22 1.45 -20.49
N PRO A 58 16.76 1.04 -21.64
CA PRO A 58 17.56 1.92 -22.48
C PRO A 58 16.67 2.97 -23.16
N PHE A 59 17.17 4.19 -23.27
CA PHE A 59 16.55 5.27 -24.04
C PHE A 59 17.60 6.14 -24.72
N ASN A 60 17.23 6.76 -25.84
CA ASN A 60 18.10 7.64 -26.57
C ASN A 60 17.78 9.12 -26.30
N LYS A 61 18.78 9.93 -26.04
CA LYS A 61 18.68 11.40 -25.93
C LYS A 61 19.89 12.04 -26.59
N ASN A 62 19.65 12.96 -27.52
CA ASN A 62 20.71 13.69 -28.26
C ASN A 62 21.77 12.75 -28.88
N GLY A 63 21.32 11.66 -29.52
CA GLY A 63 22.22 10.70 -30.21
C GLY A 63 23.02 9.77 -29.26
N ARG A 64 22.76 9.81 -27.95
CA ARG A 64 23.44 8.96 -26.97
C ARG A 64 22.43 8.05 -26.28
N THR A 65 22.86 6.84 -25.97
CA THR A 65 22.03 5.86 -25.20
C THR A 65 22.28 6.01 -23.71
N TYR A 66 21.18 6.16 -22.96
CA TYR A 66 21.14 6.21 -21.51
C TYR A 66 20.30 5.06 -20.98
N HIS A 67 20.35 4.82 -19.67
CA HIS A 67 19.53 3.83 -18.99
C HIS A 67 18.67 4.48 -17.91
N TYR A 68 17.41 4.15 -17.90
CA TYR A 68 16.44 4.56 -16.89
C TYR A 68 16.03 3.37 -16.03
N THR A 69 15.98 3.57 -14.73
CA THR A 69 15.52 2.57 -13.77
C THR A 69 14.31 3.16 -13.03
N PRO A 70 13.08 2.68 -13.30
CA PRO A 70 11.88 3.08 -12.57
C PRO A 70 11.94 2.66 -11.10
N ASP A 71 11.15 3.31 -10.26
CA ASP A 71 11.22 3.09 -8.81
C ASP A 71 10.64 1.75 -8.39
N TYR A 72 9.45 1.35 -8.89
CA TYR A 72 8.80 0.10 -8.47
C TYR A 72 8.08 -0.63 -9.61
N TYR A 73 7.99 -1.94 -9.46
CA TYR A 73 7.00 -2.78 -10.15
C TYR A 73 6.01 -3.32 -9.13
N VAL A 74 4.72 -3.13 -9.40
CA VAL A 74 3.62 -3.66 -8.59
C VAL A 74 2.90 -4.74 -9.37
N GLU A 75 2.96 -5.96 -8.85
CA GLU A 75 2.27 -7.11 -9.40
C GLU A 75 0.89 -7.23 -8.78
N LEU A 76 -0.15 -7.11 -9.58
CA LEU A 76 -1.53 -7.27 -9.16
C LEU A 76 -2.03 -8.69 -9.41
N ASP A 77 -3.09 -9.07 -8.71
CA ASP A 77 -3.86 -10.25 -9.09
C ASP A 77 -4.44 -10.06 -10.49
N ALA A 78 -4.48 -11.13 -11.29
CA ALA A 78 -4.95 -11.07 -12.66
C ALA A 78 -6.42 -10.61 -12.78
N LYS A 79 -7.23 -10.82 -11.74
CA LYS A 79 -8.63 -10.38 -11.67
C LYS A 79 -8.78 -8.91 -11.32
N SER A 80 -7.79 -8.29 -10.68
CA SER A 80 -7.85 -6.92 -10.15
C SER A 80 -7.30 -5.87 -11.12
N GLY A 81 -6.73 -6.29 -12.25
CA GLY A 81 -6.25 -5.38 -13.27
C GLY A 81 -4.83 -5.67 -13.76
N LYS A 82 -4.29 -4.71 -14.53
CA LYS A 82 -2.94 -4.84 -15.09
C LYS A 82 -1.90 -4.42 -14.07
N SER A 83 -0.91 -5.28 -13.85
CA SER A 83 0.32 -4.92 -13.14
C SER A 83 1.00 -3.70 -13.77
N PHE A 84 1.79 -2.97 -13.02
CA PHE A 84 2.37 -1.73 -13.53
C PHE A 84 3.78 -1.45 -12.98
N ILE A 85 4.51 -0.66 -13.76
CA ILE A 85 5.74 0.01 -13.32
C ILE A 85 5.37 1.41 -12.84
N ALA A 86 5.85 1.77 -11.65
CA ALA A 86 5.65 3.06 -11.03
C ALA A 86 6.93 3.90 -11.02
N GLU A 87 6.79 5.17 -11.36
CA GLU A 87 7.72 6.24 -11.01
C GLU A 87 7.11 7.08 -9.91
N VAL A 88 7.80 7.27 -8.81
CA VAL A 88 7.33 8.06 -7.66
C VAL A 88 8.08 9.39 -7.64
N LYS A 89 7.38 10.50 -7.89
CA LYS A 89 7.99 11.84 -7.97
C LYS A 89 7.05 12.89 -7.42
N PRO A 90 7.56 13.87 -6.64
CA PRO A 90 6.77 15.03 -6.26
C PRO A 90 6.15 15.72 -7.47
N LYS A 91 4.89 16.14 -7.34
CA LYS A 91 4.12 16.76 -8.44
C LYS A 91 4.84 17.96 -9.06
N GLN A 92 5.33 18.85 -8.23
CA GLN A 92 6.08 20.02 -8.69
C GLN A 92 7.34 19.62 -9.47
N GLU A 93 8.07 18.63 -9.00
CA GLU A 93 9.32 18.18 -9.62
C GLU A 93 9.09 17.60 -11.03
N TRP A 94 8.11 16.68 -11.17
CA TRP A 94 7.86 16.06 -12.46
C TRP A 94 7.19 17.02 -13.46
N GLN A 95 6.38 17.98 -12.98
CA GLN A 95 5.77 19.00 -13.83
C GLN A 95 6.82 19.98 -14.38
N LEU A 96 7.81 20.38 -13.56
CA LEU A 96 8.90 21.25 -14.02
C LEU A 96 9.83 20.55 -15.03
N ASN A 97 10.12 19.27 -14.81
CA ASN A 97 11.11 18.51 -15.56
C ASN A 97 10.52 17.60 -16.66
N TRP A 98 9.20 17.62 -16.92
CA TRP A 98 8.54 16.65 -17.80
C TRP A 98 9.12 16.61 -19.22
N ARG A 99 9.57 17.77 -19.76
CA ARG A 99 10.19 17.84 -21.08
C ARG A 99 11.53 17.13 -21.12
N ASP A 100 12.35 17.35 -20.10
CA ASP A 100 13.67 16.71 -19.98
C ASP A 100 13.60 15.22 -19.71
N TRP A 101 12.54 14.79 -19.06
CA TRP A 101 12.30 13.37 -18.71
C TRP A 101 11.43 12.63 -19.72
N SER A 102 10.90 13.34 -20.72
CA SER A 102 9.95 12.77 -21.67
C SER A 102 10.51 11.55 -22.42
N ASP A 103 11.79 11.57 -22.80
CA ASP A 103 12.40 10.48 -23.56
C ASP A 103 12.51 9.20 -22.74
N LYS A 104 12.95 9.28 -21.48
CA LYS A 104 12.99 8.13 -20.58
C LYS A 104 11.59 7.56 -20.30
N TRP A 105 10.57 8.43 -20.15
CA TRP A 105 9.21 8.00 -19.88
C TRP A 105 8.50 7.45 -21.11
N LYS A 106 8.79 7.97 -22.31
CA LYS A 106 8.32 7.35 -23.56
C LYS A 106 8.87 5.96 -23.73
N ALA A 107 10.18 5.77 -23.47
CA ALA A 107 10.81 4.45 -23.50
C ALA A 107 10.19 3.50 -22.47
N ALA A 108 9.91 3.98 -21.24
CA ALA A 108 9.22 3.19 -20.20
C ALA A 108 7.81 2.80 -20.61
N LYS A 109 7.04 3.72 -21.18
CA LYS A 109 5.67 3.43 -21.70
C LYS A 109 5.71 2.39 -22.79
N GLN A 110 6.65 2.51 -23.75
CA GLN A 110 6.81 1.54 -24.83
C GLN A 110 7.19 0.16 -24.28
N TYR A 111 8.17 0.10 -23.38
CA TYR A 111 8.59 -1.12 -22.70
C TYR A 111 7.42 -1.81 -21.98
N CYS A 112 6.62 -1.04 -21.24
CA CYS A 112 5.45 -1.56 -20.52
C CYS A 112 4.39 -2.09 -21.49
N LYS A 113 4.12 -1.39 -22.60
CA LYS A 113 3.20 -1.84 -23.67
C LYS A 113 3.60 -3.20 -24.23
N GLU A 114 4.88 -3.40 -24.52
CA GLU A 114 5.41 -4.67 -25.02
C GLU A 114 5.29 -5.82 -24.02
N LYS A 115 5.28 -5.51 -22.72
CA LYS A 115 5.11 -6.47 -21.63
C LYS A 115 3.65 -6.67 -21.19
N GLY A 116 2.69 -5.95 -21.80
CA GLY A 116 1.28 -6.02 -21.42
C GLY A 116 0.95 -5.42 -20.05
N ILE A 117 1.82 -4.53 -19.53
CA ILE A 117 1.67 -3.84 -18.24
C ILE A 117 1.55 -2.32 -18.45
N SER A 118 1.25 -1.57 -17.39
CA SER A 118 1.12 -0.11 -17.43
C SER A 118 2.37 0.58 -16.89
N PHE A 119 2.61 1.84 -17.33
CA PHE A 119 3.56 2.76 -16.71
C PHE A 119 2.79 3.93 -16.09
N ILE A 120 2.99 4.19 -14.80
CA ILE A 120 2.21 5.17 -14.05
C ILE A 120 3.18 6.03 -13.21
N ILE A 121 2.96 7.36 -13.23
CA ILE A 121 3.64 8.30 -12.35
C ILE A 121 2.74 8.51 -11.12
N PHE A 122 3.29 8.32 -9.95
CA PHE A 122 2.65 8.55 -8.67
C PHE A 122 3.27 9.78 -8.01
N ASP A 123 2.43 10.75 -7.71
CA ASP A 123 2.74 11.92 -6.94
C ASP A 123 1.97 11.93 -5.61
N GLU A 124 2.10 12.98 -4.83
CA GLU A 124 1.45 13.12 -3.55
C GLU A 124 -0.07 13.06 -3.63
N ASP A 125 -0.70 13.57 -4.69
CA ASP A 125 -2.15 13.54 -4.87
C ASP A 125 -2.69 12.11 -5.05
N ARG A 126 -1.86 11.22 -5.62
CA ARG A 126 -2.19 9.80 -5.83
C ARG A 126 -1.79 8.89 -4.68
N ILE A 127 -0.94 9.36 -3.80
CA ILE A 127 -0.38 8.55 -2.70
C ILE A 127 -0.96 8.97 -1.37
N ARG A 128 -1.01 10.30 -1.08
CA ARG A 128 -1.40 10.87 0.21
C ARG A 128 -2.86 11.26 0.20
N HIS A 129 -3.70 10.31 0.55
CA HIS A 129 -5.15 10.43 0.60
C HIS A 129 -5.68 9.71 1.85
N GLU A 130 -6.97 9.84 2.14
CA GLU A 130 -7.63 9.29 3.33
C GLU A 130 -7.33 7.82 3.57
N ALA A 131 -7.32 7.00 2.52
CA ALA A 131 -6.99 5.58 2.67
C ALA A 131 -5.56 5.36 3.20
N LEU A 132 -4.57 6.18 2.83
CA LEU A 132 -3.22 6.09 3.41
C LEU A 132 -3.22 6.50 4.88
N ASP A 133 -3.96 7.54 5.25
CA ASP A 133 -4.07 7.99 6.64
C ASP A 133 -4.72 6.90 7.51
N ASN A 134 -5.77 6.27 7.02
CA ASN A 134 -6.42 5.12 7.65
C ASN A 134 -5.44 3.94 7.82
N ILE A 135 -4.67 3.60 6.79
CA ILE A 135 -3.65 2.54 6.87
C ILE A 135 -2.59 2.89 7.92
N ASN A 136 -2.08 4.12 7.93
CA ASN A 136 -1.08 4.54 8.91
C ASN A 136 -1.62 4.49 10.35
N PHE A 137 -2.88 4.85 10.55
CA PHE A 137 -3.57 4.72 11.83
C PHE A 137 -3.68 3.24 12.24
N LEU A 138 -4.22 2.38 11.38
CA LEU A 138 -4.42 0.95 11.66
C LEU A 138 -3.11 0.22 11.95
N ARG A 139 -2.01 0.57 11.29
CA ARG A 139 -0.70 -0.03 11.54
C ARG A 139 -0.22 0.10 12.98
N THR A 140 -0.69 1.10 13.72
CA THR A 140 -0.36 1.25 15.15
C THR A 140 -0.99 0.13 16.01
N TYR A 141 -2.02 -0.54 15.49
CA TYR A 141 -2.76 -1.62 16.15
C TYR A 141 -2.36 -3.02 15.64
N GLU A 142 -1.50 -3.12 14.63
CA GLU A 142 -1.11 -4.40 14.01
C GLU A 142 -0.53 -5.40 15.02
N THR A 143 0.24 -4.92 16.00
CA THR A 143 0.99 -5.76 16.93
C THR A 143 0.51 -5.67 18.40
N ILE A 144 -0.64 -5.07 18.66
CA ILE A 144 -1.18 -5.04 20.02
C ILE A 144 -1.52 -6.46 20.51
N ARG A 145 -1.49 -6.66 21.81
CA ARG A 145 -1.87 -7.95 22.41
C ARG A 145 -3.38 -8.00 22.56
N VAL A 146 -3.97 -9.05 22.01
CA VAL A 146 -5.39 -9.37 22.11
C VAL A 146 -5.55 -10.82 22.59
N THR A 147 -6.66 -11.15 23.25
CA THR A 147 -6.93 -12.53 23.64
C THR A 147 -7.53 -13.30 22.46
N LYS A 148 -7.16 -14.57 22.35
CA LYS A 148 -7.65 -15.43 21.26
C LYS A 148 -9.15 -15.63 21.34
N GLU A 149 -9.64 -15.78 22.55
CA GLU A 149 -11.05 -16.00 22.86
C GLU A 149 -11.91 -14.81 22.42
N GLU A 150 -11.50 -13.58 22.72
CA GLU A 150 -12.21 -12.37 22.27
C GLU A 150 -12.25 -12.29 20.73
N VAL A 151 -11.13 -12.55 20.06
CA VAL A 151 -11.04 -12.56 18.60
C VAL A 151 -11.99 -13.60 18.00
N GLU A 152 -11.96 -14.85 18.49
CA GLU A 152 -12.79 -15.95 17.97
C GLU A 152 -14.30 -15.66 18.13
N VAL A 153 -14.71 -15.13 19.28
CA VAL A 153 -16.12 -14.79 19.53
C VAL A 153 -16.61 -13.68 18.59
N ILE A 154 -15.83 -12.62 18.41
CA ILE A 154 -16.21 -11.50 17.54
C ILE A 154 -16.24 -11.94 16.08
N LEU A 155 -15.24 -12.67 15.61
CA LEU A 155 -15.20 -13.17 14.23
C LEU A 155 -16.37 -14.14 13.94
N ALA A 156 -16.75 -14.99 14.89
CA ALA A 156 -17.91 -15.88 14.75
C ALA A 156 -19.22 -15.09 14.61
N ASP A 157 -19.42 -14.04 15.42
CA ASP A 157 -20.61 -13.20 15.36
C ASP A 157 -20.69 -12.41 14.03
N ILE A 158 -19.57 -11.79 13.59
CA ILE A 158 -19.53 -11.10 12.30
C ILE A 158 -19.80 -12.08 11.14
N LYS A 159 -19.24 -13.28 11.20
CA LYS A 159 -19.45 -14.33 10.19
C LYS A 159 -20.93 -14.74 10.11
N GLN A 160 -21.61 -14.88 11.24
CA GLN A 160 -23.02 -15.23 11.28
C GLN A 160 -23.92 -14.13 10.72
N ARG A 161 -23.54 -12.85 10.91
CA ARG A 161 -24.32 -11.70 10.47
C ARG A 161 -24.07 -11.30 9.02
N GLY A 162 -22.87 -11.57 8.52
CA GLY A 162 -22.37 -11.11 7.22
C GLY A 162 -21.78 -9.72 7.31
N ILE A 163 -22.60 -8.67 7.45
CA ILE A 163 -22.17 -7.26 7.60
C ILE A 163 -22.71 -6.71 8.92
N THR A 164 -21.92 -5.91 9.62
CA THR A 164 -22.30 -5.22 10.85
C THR A 164 -21.52 -3.92 11.02
N SER A 165 -21.88 -3.07 12.00
CA SER A 165 -21.10 -1.88 12.33
C SER A 165 -20.12 -2.12 13.47
N VAL A 166 -19.09 -1.29 13.55
CA VAL A 166 -18.15 -1.26 14.69
C VAL A 166 -18.92 -1.00 15.99
N ASP A 167 -19.85 -0.06 15.97
CA ASP A 167 -20.69 0.27 17.15
C ASP A 167 -21.46 -0.93 17.67
N TYR A 168 -22.04 -1.75 16.78
CA TYR A 168 -22.72 -2.97 17.18
C TYR A 168 -21.79 -3.91 17.98
N ILE A 169 -20.57 -4.11 17.51
CA ILE A 169 -19.57 -4.95 18.18
C ILE A 169 -19.26 -4.39 19.57
N LEU A 170 -19.07 -3.07 19.66
CA LEU A 170 -18.75 -2.41 20.91
C LEU A 170 -19.91 -2.48 21.91
N GLU A 171 -21.15 -2.24 21.47
CA GLU A 171 -22.34 -2.32 22.31
C GLU A 171 -22.63 -3.74 22.79
N ARG A 172 -22.30 -4.75 22.01
CA ARG A 172 -22.53 -6.14 22.36
C ARG A 172 -21.50 -6.69 23.34
N TYR A 173 -20.20 -6.42 23.10
CA TYR A 173 -19.10 -7.07 23.82
C TYR A 173 -18.35 -6.15 24.78
N PHE A 174 -18.45 -4.82 24.61
CA PHE A 174 -17.69 -3.83 25.38
C PHE A 174 -18.61 -2.72 25.93
N LYS A 175 -19.75 -3.07 26.52
CA LYS A 175 -20.79 -2.14 27.00
C LYS A 175 -20.29 -1.11 28.01
N SER A 176 -19.33 -1.48 28.85
CA SER A 176 -18.79 -0.56 29.86
C SER A 176 -17.93 0.53 29.21
N LYS A 177 -18.15 1.77 29.59
CA LYS A 177 -17.31 2.91 29.15
C LYS A 177 -15.81 2.69 29.40
N LEU A 178 -15.47 1.89 30.45
CA LEU A 178 -14.09 1.58 30.80
C LEU A 178 -13.44 0.62 29.79
N TYR A 179 -14.18 -0.32 29.23
CA TYR A 179 -13.68 -1.33 28.31
C TYR A 179 -13.90 -1.01 26.84
N ARG A 180 -14.71 0.00 26.52
CA ARG A 180 -14.99 0.42 25.14
C ARG A 180 -13.73 0.80 24.33
N PRO A 181 -12.72 1.49 24.90
CA PRO A 181 -11.45 1.75 24.19
C PRO A 181 -10.68 0.46 23.85
N ASN A 182 -10.73 -0.55 24.71
CA ASN A 182 -10.09 -1.85 24.44
C ASN A 182 -10.79 -2.56 23.27
N GLY A 183 -12.12 -2.51 23.24
CA GLY A 183 -12.91 -3.03 22.13
C GLY A 183 -12.61 -2.35 20.82
N GLN A 184 -12.49 -1.02 20.79
CA GLN A 184 -12.07 -0.26 19.61
C GLN A 184 -10.69 -0.69 19.15
N ALA A 185 -9.71 -0.78 20.05
CA ALA A 185 -8.36 -1.23 19.72
C ALA A 185 -8.37 -2.66 19.14
N LEU A 186 -9.20 -3.55 19.67
CA LEU A 186 -9.37 -4.90 19.14
C LEU A 186 -9.95 -4.89 17.72
N VAL A 187 -11.00 -4.10 17.45
CA VAL A 187 -11.59 -3.99 16.10
C VAL A 187 -10.53 -3.46 15.10
N TRP A 188 -9.80 -2.41 15.46
CA TRP A 188 -8.73 -1.89 14.62
C TRP A 188 -7.59 -2.90 14.42
N HIS A 189 -7.28 -3.72 15.42
CA HIS A 189 -6.34 -4.83 15.27
C HIS A 189 -6.83 -5.86 14.24
N LEU A 190 -8.12 -6.22 14.27
CA LEU A 190 -8.71 -7.14 13.30
C LEU A 190 -8.67 -6.57 11.87
N MET A 191 -8.94 -5.26 11.71
CA MET A 191 -8.81 -4.54 10.44
C MET A 191 -7.36 -4.52 9.94
N ALA A 192 -6.41 -4.14 10.81
CA ALA A 192 -4.99 -4.07 10.48
C ALA A 192 -4.42 -5.41 10.01
N ASN A 193 -4.88 -6.51 10.64
CA ASN A 193 -4.48 -7.88 10.32
C ASN A 193 -5.38 -8.55 9.27
N LYS A 194 -6.30 -7.80 8.63
CA LYS A 194 -7.21 -8.28 7.57
C LYS A 194 -8.05 -9.49 7.97
N GLN A 195 -8.40 -9.58 9.24
CA GLN A 195 -9.30 -10.62 9.75
C GLN A 195 -10.76 -10.23 9.56
N ILE A 196 -11.06 -8.94 9.45
CA ILE A 196 -12.34 -8.37 9.02
C ILE A 196 -12.12 -7.41 7.86
N GLY A 197 -13.08 -7.40 6.92
CA GLY A 197 -13.12 -6.48 5.79
C GLY A 197 -13.80 -5.17 6.17
N PHE A 198 -13.45 -4.10 5.48
CA PHE A 198 -14.00 -2.75 5.62
C PHE A 198 -13.64 -1.94 4.36
N ASP A 199 -14.32 -0.81 4.12
CA ASP A 199 -13.90 0.11 3.08
C ASP A 199 -12.76 1.01 3.62
N ILE A 200 -11.58 0.94 3.01
CA ILE A 200 -10.42 1.72 3.43
C ILE A 200 -10.56 3.22 3.18
N TRP A 201 -11.56 3.63 2.39
CA TRP A 201 -11.86 5.02 2.10
C TRP A 201 -12.82 5.65 3.11
N ASP A 202 -13.50 4.83 3.93
CA ASP A 202 -14.32 5.30 5.03
C ASP A 202 -13.47 5.68 6.25
N ASP A 203 -13.98 6.56 7.11
CA ASP A 203 -13.30 6.91 8.36
C ASP A 203 -13.27 5.70 9.31
N VAL A 204 -12.11 5.08 9.47
CA VAL A 204 -11.92 3.91 10.36
C VAL A 204 -12.19 4.21 11.84
N LYS A 205 -12.39 5.47 12.19
CA LYS A 205 -12.73 5.91 13.56
C LYS A 205 -14.23 6.12 13.74
N ASP A 206 -15.01 6.11 12.65
CA ASP A 206 -16.47 6.21 12.73
C ASP A 206 -17.05 4.91 13.34
N PRO A 207 -17.74 4.99 14.47
CA PRO A 207 -18.40 3.82 15.05
C PRO A 207 -19.45 3.18 14.13
N GLN A 208 -20.04 3.93 13.20
CA GLN A 208 -21.05 3.43 12.25
C GLN A 208 -20.42 2.74 11.03
N MET A 209 -19.10 2.74 10.91
CA MET A 209 -18.38 2.06 9.84
C MET A 209 -18.79 0.59 9.74
N GLU A 210 -19.08 0.15 8.51
CA GLU A 210 -19.43 -1.23 8.23
C GLU A 210 -18.19 -2.13 8.16
N VAL A 211 -18.33 -3.30 8.75
CA VAL A 211 -17.31 -4.36 8.73
C VAL A 211 -17.95 -5.70 8.38
N TRP A 212 -17.17 -6.57 7.74
CA TRP A 212 -17.63 -7.90 7.34
C TRP A 212 -16.58 -8.97 7.57
N TYR A 213 -17.00 -10.22 7.57
CA TYR A 213 -16.10 -11.36 7.72
C TYR A 213 -15.32 -11.59 6.42
N VAL A 214 -13.99 -11.67 6.53
CA VAL A 214 -13.11 -12.10 5.42
C VAL A 214 -12.81 -13.59 5.66
N GLY A 215 -13.48 -14.46 4.89
CA GLY A 215 -13.18 -15.90 4.92
C GLY A 215 -11.71 -16.15 4.51
N GLN A 216 -11.00 -16.91 5.33
CA GLN A 216 -9.71 -17.49 4.93
C GLN A 216 -9.93 -18.65 3.97
#